data_3ca13e31712d5458e2a387a6121db7cb
#
_entry.id   3ca13e31712d5458e2a387a6121db7cb
#
_cell.length_a   1.000
_cell.length_b   1.000
_cell.length_c   1.000
_cell.angle_alpha   90.00
_cell.angle_beta   90.00
_cell.angle_gamma   90.00
#
_symmetry.space_group_name_H-M   'P 1'
#
loop_
_entity.id
_entity.type
_entity.pdbx_description
1 polymer ?
#
loop_
_entity_poly.entity_id
_entity_poly.type
_entity_poly.pdbx_seq_one_letter_code
_entity_poly.pdbx_strand_id
1 'polypeptide(L)'
;MSKRKALALGIPAFPMGGEGEDDKGKVVKYLGFKDEGFEPEAMLNFLVLLGWSPTDTTEVMTMADMISKFDLSHVHKAGARFDVEKAKHFNAQHLNTYRSDEDILKHIDMGDTYQYSPENLSKIVDICKKRSVFAKDLQSIADIFFKPIVIKESDLKVLTDDYKKVFSAFVTKSIDWTAETIKQTIHDLCQEM
;
A
#
# COMPACT_ATOMS: atom_id res chain seq x y z
N MET A 1 -15.80 -15.11 13.24
CA MET A 1 -14.66 -15.09 14.21
C MET A 1 -15.08 -14.22 15.39
N SER A 2 -14.83 -14.64 16.64
CA SER A 2 -15.14 -13.81 17.82
C SER A 2 -14.12 -12.69 17.98
N LYS A 3 -14.51 -11.57 18.64
CA LYS A 3 -13.59 -10.47 18.94
C LYS A 3 -12.35 -10.92 19.72
N ARG A 4 -12.53 -11.78 20.73
CA ARG A 4 -11.41 -12.35 21.53
C ARG A 4 -10.43 -13.13 20.66
N LYS A 5 -10.92 -13.95 19.72
CA LYS A 5 -10.07 -14.69 18.79
C LYS A 5 -9.35 -13.76 17.80
N ALA A 6 -9.98 -12.67 17.38
CA ALA A 6 -9.35 -11.65 16.56
C ALA A 6 -8.18 -10.98 17.30
N LEU A 7 -8.39 -10.62 18.56
CA LEU A 7 -7.33 -10.04 19.42
C LEU A 7 -6.14 -10.99 19.58
N ALA A 8 -6.39 -12.28 19.83
CA ALA A 8 -5.32 -13.29 19.95
C ALA A 8 -4.50 -13.45 18.66
N LEU A 9 -5.09 -13.14 17.50
CA LEU A 9 -4.44 -13.21 16.19
C LEU A 9 -3.84 -11.86 15.71
N GLY A 10 -3.95 -10.81 16.54
CA GLY A 10 -3.51 -9.46 16.15
C GLY A 10 -4.33 -8.84 15.02
N ILE A 11 -5.57 -9.31 14.81
CA ILE A 11 -6.45 -8.82 13.75
C ILE A 11 -7.29 -7.66 14.31
N PRO A 12 -7.29 -6.46 13.69
CA PRO A 12 -8.13 -5.35 14.13
C PRO A 12 -9.62 -5.77 14.14
N ALA A 13 -10.28 -5.53 15.26
CA ALA A 13 -11.70 -5.87 15.44
C ALA A 13 -12.51 -4.69 16.01
N PHE A 14 -11.85 -3.56 16.25
CA PHE A 14 -12.43 -2.35 16.83
C PHE A 14 -12.02 -1.13 15.98
N PRO A 15 -12.84 -0.06 16.00
CA PRO A 15 -12.51 1.18 15.30
C PRO A 15 -11.22 1.82 15.81
N MET A 16 -10.99 1.80 17.11
CA MET A 16 -9.82 2.39 17.79
C MET A 16 -9.11 1.33 18.62
N GLY A 17 -7.81 1.52 18.83
CA GLY A 17 -7.01 0.67 19.70
C GLY A 17 -7.37 0.83 21.17
N GLY A 18 -6.93 -0.14 21.95
CA GLY A 18 -7.21 -0.19 23.39
C GLY A 18 -6.63 -1.43 24.05
N GLU A 19 -7.20 -1.78 25.18
CA GLU A 19 -6.90 -3.00 25.92
C GLU A 19 -8.15 -3.89 25.98
N GLY A 20 -7.95 -5.18 25.91
CA GLY A 20 -9.02 -6.16 25.97
C GLY A 20 -8.50 -7.54 26.35
N GLU A 21 -9.39 -8.48 26.65
CA GLU A 21 -9.04 -9.84 26.97
C GLU A 21 -9.05 -10.74 25.72
N ASP A 22 -8.00 -11.53 25.53
CA ASP A 22 -7.93 -12.59 24.51
C ASP A 22 -8.83 -13.78 24.89
N ASP A 23 -8.78 -14.82 24.07
CA ASP A 23 -9.55 -16.06 24.27
C ASP A 23 -9.09 -16.88 25.48
N LYS A 24 -7.94 -16.57 26.06
CA LYS A 24 -7.37 -17.16 27.27
C LYS A 24 -7.58 -16.31 28.53
N GLY A 25 -8.28 -15.17 28.41
CA GLY A 25 -8.51 -14.24 29.52
C GLY A 25 -7.30 -13.35 29.85
N LYS A 26 -6.28 -13.31 28.99
CA LYS A 26 -5.12 -12.43 29.16
C LYS A 26 -5.42 -11.05 28.60
N VAL A 27 -5.10 -10.01 29.38
CA VAL A 27 -5.18 -8.63 28.88
C VAL A 27 -4.11 -8.39 27.83
N VAL A 28 -4.54 -7.96 26.64
CA VAL A 28 -3.70 -7.65 25.49
C VAL A 28 -4.01 -6.25 24.98
N LYS A 29 -2.97 -5.53 24.55
CA LYS A 29 -3.14 -4.30 23.79
C LYS A 29 -3.41 -4.64 22.34
N TYR A 30 -4.31 -3.90 21.72
CA TYR A 30 -4.63 -4.08 20.30
C TYR A 30 -4.69 -2.73 19.59
N LEU A 31 -4.41 -2.74 18.30
CA LEU A 31 -4.65 -1.62 17.39
C LEU A 31 -6.06 -1.73 16.81
N GLY A 32 -6.72 -0.58 16.67
CA GLY A 32 -7.97 -0.49 15.93
C GLY A 32 -7.73 -0.22 14.45
N PHE A 33 -8.79 -0.23 13.65
CA PHE A 33 -8.69 0.07 12.22
C PHE A 33 -8.07 1.44 11.94
N LYS A 34 -8.42 2.45 12.75
CA LYS A 34 -7.85 3.80 12.65
C LYS A 34 -6.34 3.80 12.92
N ASP A 35 -5.88 3.08 13.95
CA ASP A 35 -4.47 3.05 14.34
C ASP A 35 -3.63 2.27 13.33
N GLU A 36 -4.24 1.26 12.67
CA GLU A 36 -3.62 0.56 11.55
C GLU A 36 -3.49 1.43 10.30
N GLY A 37 -4.28 2.50 10.19
CA GLY A 37 -4.24 3.44 9.09
C GLY A 37 -5.31 3.20 8.02
N PHE A 38 -6.38 2.47 8.35
CA PHE A 38 -7.54 2.35 7.45
C PHE A 38 -8.26 3.68 7.31
N GLU A 39 -8.55 4.07 6.08
CA GLU A 39 -9.39 5.22 5.79
C GLU A 39 -10.86 4.90 6.07
N PRO A 40 -11.61 5.84 6.70
CA PRO A 40 -13.02 5.61 7.05
C PRO A 40 -13.88 5.22 5.84
N GLU A 41 -13.69 5.89 4.70
CA GLU A 41 -14.45 5.66 3.48
C GLU A 41 -14.15 4.27 2.88
N ALA A 42 -12.86 3.86 2.89
CA ALA A 42 -12.45 2.54 2.42
C ALA A 42 -13.04 1.42 3.30
N MET A 43 -12.99 1.62 4.61
CA MET A 43 -13.55 0.68 5.56
C MET A 43 -15.08 0.58 5.41
N LEU A 44 -15.77 1.69 5.23
CA LEU A 44 -17.20 1.70 5.00
C LEU A 44 -17.57 0.98 3.71
N ASN A 45 -16.87 1.25 2.61
CA ASN A 45 -17.08 0.57 1.33
C ASN A 45 -16.90 -0.94 1.48
N PHE A 46 -15.84 -1.38 2.15
CA PHE A 46 -15.62 -2.79 2.43
C PHE A 46 -16.76 -3.41 3.28
N LEU A 47 -17.18 -2.73 4.36
CA LEU A 47 -18.23 -3.22 5.26
C LEU A 47 -19.59 -3.33 4.57
N VAL A 48 -19.95 -2.39 3.71
CA VAL A 48 -21.20 -2.43 2.94
C VAL A 48 -21.24 -3.70 2.08
N LEU A 49 -20.15 -4.00 1.38
CA LEU A 49 -20.05 -5.16 0.49
C LEU A 49 -19.99 -6.51 1.22
N LEU A 50 -19.82 -6.53 2.55
CA LEU A 50 -19.96 -7.77 3.32
C LEU A 50 -21.41 -8.29 3.35
N GLY A 51 -22.39 -7.40 3.30
CA GLY A 51 -23.81 -7.78 3.42
C GLY A 51 -24.68 -7.37 2.24
N TRP A 52 -24.13 -6.70 1.26
CA TRP A 52 -24.85 -6.16 0.11
C TRP A 52 -23.98 -6.19 -1.14
N SER A 53 -24.58 -6.25 -2.32
CA SER A 53 -23.87 -6.09 -3.61
C SER A 53 -24.62 -5.11 -4.50
N PRO A 54 -23.91 -4.21 -5.22
CA PRO A 54 -24.55 -3.40 -6.24
C PRO A 54 -25.05 -4.25 -7.41
N THR A 55 -25.91 -3.69 -8.23
CA THR A 55 -26.43 -4.34 -9.45
C THR A 55 -25.39 -4.48 -10.55
N ASP A 56 -24.38 -3.63 -10.50
CA ASP A 56 -23.24 -3.66 -11.42
C ASP A 56 -22.00 -4.32 -10.72
N THR A 57 -20.89 -4.38 -11.41
CA THR A 57 -19.65 -4.98 -10.90
C THR A 57 -18.75 -3.98 -10.16
N THR A 58 -19.25 -2.79 -9.83
CA THR A 58 -18.48 -1.75 -9.16
C THR A 58 -18.23 -2.14 -7.71
N GLU A 59 -16.99 -2.41 -7.35
CA GLU A 59 -16.64 -2.71 -5.94
C GLU A 59 -16.13 -1.46 -5.20
N VAL A 60 -15.31 -0.61 -5.84
CA VAL A 60 -14.73 0.57 -5.21
C VAL A 60 -15.64 1.77 -5.42
N MET A 61 -16.22 2.29 -4.35
CA MET A 61 -17.29 3.28 -4.37
C MET A 61 -17.07 4.37 -3.34
N THR A 62 -17.42 5.61 -3.71
CA THR A 62 -17.55 6.70 -2.72
C THR A 62 -18.81 6.51 -1.86
N MET A 63 -18.92 7.28 -0.77
CA MET A 63 -20.14 7.31 0.04
C MET A 63 -21.38 7.68 -0.80
N ALA A 64 -21.23 8.67 -1.70
CA ALA A 64 -22.33 9.09 -2.57
C ALA A 64 -22.77 7.98 -3.52
N ASP A 65 -21.80 7.24 -4.10
CA ASP A 65 -22.11 6.10 -4.96
C ASP A 65 -22.86 5.01 -4.18
N MET A 66 -22.38 4.66 -2.99
CA MET A 66 -23.02 3.67 -2.14
C MET A 66 -24.47 4.05 -1.80
N ILE A 67 -24.70 5.32 -1.42
CA ILE A 67 -26.06 5.81 -1.12
C ILE A 67 -26.94 5.73 -2.37
N SER A 68 -26.44 6.14 -3.54
CA SER A 68 -27.24 6.17 -4.77
C SER A 68 -27.60 4.78 -5.30
N LYS A 69 -26.73 3.79 -5.06
CA LYS A 69 -26.88 2.40 -5.54
C LYS A 69 -27.56 1.47 -4.54
N PHE A 70 -27.68 1.88 -3.28
CA PHE A 70 -28.17 1.01 -2.21
C PHE A 70 -29.63 0.65 -2.40
N ASP A 71 -29.90 -0.66 -2.44
CA ASP A 71 -31.23 -1.25 -2.49
C ASP A 71 -31.33 -2.45 -1.56
N LEU A 72 -32.36 -2.48 -0.73
CA LEU A 72 -32.61 -3.55 0.24
C LEU A 72 -32.81 -4.94 -0.41
N SER A 73 -33.29 -4.99 -1.65
CA SER A 73 -33.50 -6.27 -2.38
C SER A 73 -32.17 -7.00 -2.65
N HIS A 74 -31.03 -6.30 -2.63
CA HIS A 74 -29.71 -6.86 -2.87
C HIS A 74 -28.93 -7.16 -1.57
N VAL A 75 -29.59 -7.09 -0.42
CA VAL A 75 -28.97 -7.48 0.86
C VAL A 75 -28.89 -9.02 0.94
N HIS A 76 -27.69 -9.50 1.27
CA HIS A 76 -27.43 -10.93 1.38
C HIS A 76 -28.05 -11.51 2.66
N LYS A 77 -28.70 -12.67 2.53
CA LYS A 77 -29.25 -13.40 3.68
C LYS A 77 -28.19 -14.21 4.43
N ALA A 78 -27.07 -14.53 3.80
CA ALA A 78 -25.99 -15.30 4.39
C ALA A 78 -25.02 -14.41 5.17
N GLY A 79 -24.45 -14.94 6.25
CA GLY A 79 -23.40 -14.26 7.00
C GLY A 79 -22.13 -14.11 6.16
N ALA A 80 -21.55 -12.91 6.17
CA ALA A 80 -20.33 -12.64 5.45
C ALA A 80 -19.08 -12.98 6.30
N ARG A 81 -18.01 -13.37 5.63
CA ARG A 81 -16.69 -13.57 6.25
C ARG A 81 -15.92 -12.26 6.17
N PHE A 82 -15.48 -11.75 7.31
CA PHE A 82 -14.57 -10.63 7.37
C PHE A 82 -13.17 -11.10 6.92
N ASP A 83 -12.65 -10.48 5.86
CA ASP A 83 -11.33 -10.76 5.30
C ASP A 83 -10.48 -9.49 5.40
N VAL A 84 -9.42 -9.56 6.22
CA VAL A 84 -8.52 -8.42 6.47
C VAL A 84 -7.74 -8.03 5.21
N GLU A 85 -7.31 -9.01 4.42
CA GLU A 85 -6.56 -8.73 3.19
C GLU A 85 -7.46 -8.05 2.14
N LYS A 86 -8.73 -8.45 2.07
CA LYS A 86 -9.70 -7.74 1.22
C LYS A 86 -9.93 -6.31 1.74
N ALA A 87 -10.01 -6.09 3.05
CA ALA A 87 -10.12 -4.75 3.63
C ALA A 87 -8.89 -3.87 3.28
N LYS A 88 -7.68 -4.41 3.36
CA LYS A 88 -6.44 -3.73 2.94
C LYS A 88 -6.46 -3.40 1.45
N HIS A 89 -6.94 -4.32 0.61
CA HIS A 89 -7.11 -4.06 -0.82
C HIS A 89 -8.03 -2.88 -1.07
N PHE A 90 -9.18 -2.80 -0.39
CA PHE A 90 -10.07 -1.64 -0.48
C PHE A 90 -9.38 -0.35 -0.05
N ASN A 91 -8.59 -0.40 1.02
CA ASN A 91 -7.85 0.77 1.48
C ASN A 91 -6.85 1.27 0.42
N ALA A 92 -6.07 0.36 -0.17
CA ALA A 92 -5.15 0.69 -1.25
C ALA A 92 -5.87 1.27 -2.48
N GLN A 93 -7.04 0.71 -2.85
CA GLN A 93 -7.83 1.22 -3.97
C GLN A 93 -8.38 2.63 -3.70
N HIS A 94 -8.88 2.90 -2.50
CA HIS A 94 -9.33 4.24 -2.11
C HIS A 94 -8.20 5.25 -2.11
N LEU A 95 -7.05 4.91 -1.54
CA LEU A 95 -5.86 5.75 -1.55
C LEU A 95 -5.43 6.10 -2.99
N ASN A 96 -5.42 5.11 -3.87
CA ASN A 96 -5.01 5.28 -5.26
C ASN A 96 -6.01 6.08 -6.09
N THR A 97 -7.33 5.81 -5.93
CA THR A 97 -8.37 6.34 -6.82
C THR A 97 -8.88 7.71 -6.37
N TYR A 98 -9.05 7.92 -5.06
CA TYR A 98 -9.78 9.08 -4.55
C TYR A 98 -8.91 10.13 -3.85
N ARG A 99 -7.66 9.81 -3.49
CA ARG A 99 -6.77 10.82 -2.92
C ARG A 99 -6.09 11.62 -4.02
N SER A 100 -6.14 12.95 -3.91
CA SER A 100 -5.42 13.85 -4.82
C SER A 100 -3.90 13.73 -4.61
N ASP A 101 -3.11 14.14 -5.61
CA ASP A 101 -1.66 14.18 -5.48
C ASP A 101 -1.21 15.12 -4.36
N GLU A 102 -1.93 16.24 -4.18
CA GLU A 102 -1.68 17.19 -3.09
C GLU A 102 -1.90 16.56 -1.71
N ASP A 103 -2.94 15.73 -1.54
CA ASP A 103 -3.17 15.02 -0.28
C ASP A 103 -2.09 13.98 0.00
N ILE A 104 -1.64 13.28 -1.03
CA ILE A 104 -0.53 12.32 -0.90
C ILE A 104 0.77 13.02 -0.50
N LEU A 105 1.08 14.16 -1.13
CA LEU A 105 2.29 14.92 -0.82
C LEU A 105 2.35 15.44 0.62
N LYS A 106 1.21 15.66 1.26
CA LYS A 106 1.17 16.01 2.69
C LYS A 106 1.73 14.91 3.62
N HIS A 107 1.77 13.68 3.15
CA HIS A 107 2.30 12.53 3.88
C HIS A 107 3.76 12.22 3.55
N ILE A 108 4.40 13.01 2.67
CA ILE A 108 5.75 12.80 2.19
C ILE A 108 6.62 14.00 2.58
N ASP A 109 7.63 13.73 3.40
CA ASP A 109 8.72 14.66 3.65
C ASP A 109 9.71 14.58 2.49
N MET A 110 9.70 15.59 1.62
CA MET A 110 10.54 15.67 0.43
C MET A 110 11.96 16.14 0.74
N GLY A 111 12.21 16.71 1.94
CA GLY A 111 13.49 17.32 2.27
C GLY A 111 13.91 18.41 1.26
N ASP A 112 15.16 18.85 1.37
CA ASP A 112 15.72 19.91 0.52
C ASP A 112 16.72 19.40 -0.51
N THR A 113 17.03 18.09 -0.50
CA THR A 113 18.15 17.52 -1.30
C THR A 113 17.82 17.42 -2.78
N TYR A 114 16.59 17.10 -3.13
CA TYR A 114 16.17 16.88 -4.51
C TYR A 114 14.98 17.76 -4.88
N GLN A 115 15.09 18.43 -6.02
CA GLN A 115 14.00 19.21 -6.61
C GLN A 115 13.54 18.54 -7.90
N TYR A 116 12.25 18.25 -7.96
CA TYR A 116 11.62 17.64 -9.12
C TYR A 116 10.69 18.61 -9.83
N SER A 117 10.61 18.51 -11.16
CA SER A 117 9.56 19.20 -11.91
C SER A 117 8.17 18.68 -11.48
N PRO A 118 7.11 19.48 -11.62
CA PRO A 118 5.75 19.04 -11.31
C PRO A 118 5.36 17.73 -12.00
N GLU A 119 5.79 17.53 -13.25
CA GLU A 119 5.53 16.31 -14.00
C GLU A 119 6.22 15.08 -13.36
N ASN A 120 7.48 15.20 -12.97
CA ASN A 120 8.20 14.10 -12.32
C ASN A 120 7.65 13.85 -10.91
N LEU A 121 7.24 14.88 -10.20
CA LEU A 121 6.62 14.75 -8.89
C LEU A 121 5.29 13.96 -8.98
N SER A 122 4.45 14.24 -9.99
CA SER A 122 3.23 13.47 -10.23
C SER A 122 3.52 11.99 -10.53
N LYS A 123 4.57 11.69 -11.30
CA LYS A 123 5.01 10.30 -11.54
C LYS A 123 5.46 9.59 -10.24
N ILE A 124 6.19 10.29 -9.37
CA ILE A 124 6.61 9.77 -8.07
C ILE A 124 5.39 9.48 -7.20
N VAL A 125 4.44 10.41 -7.14
CA VAL A 125 3.18 10.24 -6.40
C VAL A 125 2.40 9.02 -6.90
N ASP A 126 2.29 8.84 -8.22
CA ASP A 126 1.62 7.67 -8.82
C ASP A 126 2.30 6.35 -8.41
N ILE A 127 3.64 6.31 -8.40
CA ILE A 127 4.39 5.15 -7.91
C ILE A 127 4.10 4.89 -6.43
N CYS A 128 4.10 5.94 -5.60
CA CYS A 128 3.81 5.83 -4.17
C CYS A 128 2.39 5.31 -3.93
N LYS A 129 1.39 5.86 -4.61
CA LYS A 129 -0.01 5.41 -4.53
C LYS A 129 -0.16 3.92 -4.86
N LYS A 130 0.41 3.48 -5.98
CA LYS A 130 0.30 2.09 -6.46
C LYS A 130 0.96 1.05 -5.55
N ARG A 131 1.91 1.47 -4.72
CA ARG A 131 2.67 0.58 -3.83
C ARG A 131 2.25 0.68 -2.37
N SER A 132 1.43 1.66 -2.00
CA SER A 132 0.97 1.87 -0.63
C SER A 132 -0.35 1.18 -0.37
N VAL A 133 -0.47 0.56 0.79
CA VAL A 133 -1.73 0.09 1.35
C VAL A 133 -2.34 1.14 2.27
N PHE A 134 -1.50 1.82 3.04
CA PHE A 134 -1.88 2.85 4.00
C PHE A 134 -1.12 4.15 3.73
N ALA A 135 -1.69 5.28 4.15
CA ALA A 135 -1.01 6.57 4.02
C ALA A 135 0.36 6.60 4.74
N LYS A 136 0.51 5.86 5.83
CA LYS A 136 1.79 5.71 6.56
C LYS A 136 2.90 5.03 5.75
N ASP A 137 2.56 4.28 4.70
CA ASP A 137 3.54 3.58 3.85
C ASP A 137 4.19 4.53 2.84
N LEU A 138 3.52 5.65 2.51
CA LEU A 138 3.91 6.59 1.47
C LEU A 138 5.34 7.11 1.68
N GLN A 139 5.69 7.51 2.90
CA GLN A 139 7.03 8.04 3.21
C GLN A 139 8.12 7.02 2.92
N SER A 140 7.97 5.78 3.35
CA SER A 140 9.00 4.75 3.16
C SER A 140 9.23 4.41 1.69
N ILE A 141 8.19 4.51 0.86
CA ILE A 141 8.28 4.31 -0.58
C ILE A 141 8.89 5.54 -1.25
N ALA A 142 8.53 6.74 -0.78
CA ALA A 142 9.02 7.99 -1.31
C ALA A 142 10.50 8.26 -0.99
N ASP A 143 11.01 7.71 0.11
CA ASP A 143 12.38 7.94 0.58
C ASP A 143 13.44 7.66 -0.49
N ILE A 144 13.21 6.66 -1.36
CA ILE A 144 14.13 6.34 -2.47
C ILE A 144 14.31 7.51 -3.45
N PHE A 145 13.33 8.41 -3.56
CA PHE A 145 13.37 9.56 -4.46
C PHE A 145 13.90 10.82 -3.78
N PHE A 146 13.70 10.95 -2.45
CA PHE A 146 13.95 12.21 -1.72
C PHE A 146 15.11 12.13 -0.75
N LYS A 147 15.62 10.93 -0.45
CA LYS A 147 16.72 10.73 0.50
C LYS A 147 17.89 9.99 -0.17
N PRO A 148 19.12 10.28 0.24
CA PRO A 148 20.29 9.50 -0.19
C PRO A 148 20.10 8.03 0.19
N ILE A 149 20.41 7.13 -0.75
CA ILE A 149 20.33 5.70 -0.49
C ILE A 149 21.46 5.31 0.47
N VAL A 150 21.08 4.83 1.65
CA VAL A 150 22.02 4.28 2.64
C VAL A 150 22.08 2.76 2.46
N ILE A 151 23.19 2.27 1.90
CA ILE A 151 23.43 0.83 1.73
C ILE A 151 23.92 0.27 3.07
N LYS A 152 23.18 -0.67 3.65
CA LYS A 152 23.59 -1.35 4.88
C LYS A 152 24.57 -2.47 4.57
N GLU A 153 25.43 -2.80 5.52
CA GLU A 153 26.39 -3.91 5.38
C GLU A 153 25.70 -5.27 5.11
N SER A 154 24.48 -5.44 5.65
CA SER A 154 23.64 -6.60 5.37
C SER A 154 23.26 -6.72 3.89
N ASP A 155 23.05 -5.60 3.22
CA ASP A 155 22.62 -5.55 1.82
C ASP A 155 23.78 -5.92 0.88
N LEU A 156 25.01 -5.58 1.29
CA LEU A 156 26.24 -5.94 0.56
C LEU A 156 26.51 -7.46 0.55
N LYS A 157 26.02 -8.20 1.55
CA LYS A 157 26.19 -9.67 1.61
C LYS A 157 25.42 -10.42 0.52
N VAL A 158 24.40 -9.81 -0.04
CA VAL A 158 23.60 -10.38 -1.14
C VAL A 158 24.27 -10.15 -2.49
N LEU A 159 25.18 -9.14 -2.57
CA LEU A 159 25.90 -8.81 -3.81
C LEU A 159 27.09 -9.77 -3.98
N THR A 160 26.91 -10.79 -4.79
CA THR A 160 28.03 -11.64 -5.25
C THR A 160 28.99 -10.82 -6.10
N ASP A 161 30.23 -11.34 -6.30
CA ASP A 161 31.20 -10.63 -7.13
C ASP A 161 30.76 -10.51 -8.59
N ASP A 162 29.93 -11.43 -9.07
CA ASP A 162 29.36 -11.36 -10.41
C ASP A 162 28.34 -10.21 -10.53
N TYR A 163 27.47 -10.01 -9.54
CA TYR A 163 26.59 -8.84 -9.51
C TYR A 163 27.36 -7.53 -9.49
N LYS A 164 28.48 -7.46 -8.74
CA LYS A 164 29.34 -6.25 -8.71
C LYS A 164 29.95 -5.97 -10.07
N LYS A 165 30.40 -7.00 -10.80
CA LYS A 165 30.95 -6.85 -12.16
C LYS A 165 29.89 -6.35 -13.15
N VAL A 166 28.69 -6.98 -13.17
CA VAL A 166 27.57 -6.55 -14.03
C VAL A 166 27.22 -5.10 -13.74
N PHE A 167 27.06 -4.75 -12.47
CA PHE A 167 26.66 -3.40 -12.07
C PHE A 167 27.73 -2.36 -12.43
N SER A 168 29.01 -2.64 -12.20
CA SER A 168 30.12 -1.77 -12.59
C SER A 168 30.18 -1.58 -14.10
N ALA A 169 30.01 -2.65 -14.88
CA ALA A 169 29.95 -2.56 -16.32
C ALA A 169 28.74 -1.78 -16.83
N PHE A 170 27.57 -1.95 -16.17
CA PHE A 170 26.35 -1.22 -16.50
C PHE A 170 26.50 0.29 -16.29
N VAL A 171 27.04 0.71 -15.15
CA VAL A 171 27.22 2.14 -14.80
C VAL A 171 28.18 2.84 -15.75
N THR A 172 29.15 2.13 -16.31
CA THR A 172 30.12 2.70 -17.26
C THR A 172 29.61 2.79 -18.70
N LYS A 173 28.51 2.08 -19.04
CA LYS A 173 27.90 2.16 -20.37
C LYS A 173 27.11 3.45 -20.52
N SER A 174 27.34 4.18 -21.60
CA SER A 174 26.48 5.30 -22.01
C SER A 174 25.22 4.74 -22.67
N ILE A 175 24.07 4.87 -22.03
CA ILE A 175 22.79 4.39 -22.54
C ILE A 175 21.73 5.49 -22.45
N ASP A 176 20.74 5.44 -23.30
CA ASP A 176 19.49 6.19 -23.08
C ASP A 176 18.75 5.55 -21.91
N TRP A 177 18.39 6.33 -20.90
CA TRP A 177 17.76 5.86 -19.67
C TRP A 177 16.26 5.58 -19.87
N THR A 178 15.94 4.68 -20.83
CA THR A 178 14.59 4.14 -21.01
C THR A 178 14.49 2.75 -20.39
N ALA A 179 13.24 2.32 -20.07
CA ALA A 179 13.02 1.00 -19.49
C ALA A 179 13.52 -0.13 -20.40
N GLU A 180 13.38 0.02 -21.72
CA GLU A 180 13.79 -0.93 -22.74
C GLU A 180 15.32 -1.04 -22.81
N THR A 181 16.03 0.10 -22.92
CA THR A 181 17.49 0.10 -23.01
C THR A 181 18.15 -0.38 -21.73
N ILE A 182 17.61 -0.03 -20.55
CA ILE A 182 18.08 -0.54 -19.27
C ILE A 182 17.96 -2.07 -19.21
N LYS A 183 16.78 -2.61 -19.52
CA LYS A 183 16.52 -4.06 -19.50
C LYS A 183 17.44 -4.80 -20.47
N GLN A 184 17.55 -4.30 -21.70
CA GLN A 184 18.40 -4.95 -22.72
C GLN A 184 19.87 -4.92 -22.31
N THR A 185 20.38 -3.77 -21.85
CA THR A 185 21.77 -3.65 -21.41
C THR A 185 22.11 -4.58 -20.26
N ILE A 186 21.22 -4.70 -19.26
CA ILE A 186 21.42 -5.63 -18.14
C ILE A 186 21.40 -7.08 -18.65
N HIS A 187 20.45 -7.42 -19.53
CA HIS A 187 20.37 -8.77 -20.12
C HIS A 187 21.65 -9.15 -20.86
N ASP A 188 22.16 -8.25 -21.72
CA ASP A 188 23.35 -8.47 -22.51
C ASP A 188 24.60 -8.67 -21.62
N LEU A 189 24.74 -7.82 -20.59
CA LEU A 189 25.84 -7.95 -19.62
C LEU A 189 25.79 -9.26 -18.83
N CYS A 190 24.59 -9.77 -18.51
CA CYS A 190 24.45 -11.06 -17.85
C CYS A 190 24.76 -12.25 -18.76
N GLN A 191 24.67 -12.09 -20.09
CA GLN A 191 25.01 -13.12 -21.07
C GLN A 191 26.53 -13.15 -21.38
N GLU A 192 27.20 -12.02 -21.26
CA GLU A 192 28.64 -11.89 -21.52
C GLU A 192 29.53 -12.43 -20.37
N MET A 193 28.93 -12.80 -19.23
CA MET A 193 29.64 -13.31 -18.04
C MET A 193 29.42 -14.79 -17.82
#